data_640c9b810e5561a2faf789e6610839c8
#
_entry.id   640c9b810e5561a2faf789e6610839c8
#
_cell.length_a   1.000
_cell.length_b   1.000
_cell.length_c   1.000
_cell.angle_alpha   90.00
_cell.angle_beta   90.00
_cell.angle_gamma   90.00
#
_symmetry.space_group_name_H-M   'P 1'
#
loop_
_entity.id
_entity.type
_entity.pdbx_description
1 polymer ?
#
loop_
_entity_poly.entity_id
_entity_poly.type
_entity_poly.pdbx_seq_one_letter_code
_entity_poly.pdbx_strand_id
1 'polypeptide(L)'
;MFAVIDVETTGGHLYDDRITEVAIYVTDGKKLIKSFSSLVNPERKITPFVVKLTGITDEMVSTAPTFADIAEEVLSYTKDCVFIAHNISFDYSMIKREFKRIGIPFRRSNACTVELSQRVFKNQPSYSLGNLTKNLGINLSNRHRAYGDAEATAILLQMIIEEKGESYILDHSNANTQNIDFEGSLTQEMVDALPEDPGVFRFVNAEKEVLYISAAKNIFAAVSKFLLSEIKHSRYVDLFKNTASIDVQVFNSVVVAELQEIEDIRSIKPKYNKISIAKTYPVGIYENRRENSSAFYVERNPNGKALWRFINEKRANSFLKKLNKERRLAPPSFPNHKEVIDKYRSDVEHALIEELYPMRTFFIIREVSFANTIYAIYIEDFSYIGYAEIDREFYDGRIETLKENIIYCENNPFVLKTLQRYLKRKKSVKLIAC
;
A
#
# COMPACT_ATOMS: atom_id res chain seq x y z
N MET A 1 12.00 27.10 5.53
CA MET A 1 11.64 26.93 6.96
C MET A 1 11.56 25.44 7.28
N PHE A 2 11.91 25.05 8.51
CA PHE A 2 11.90 23.68 8.98
C PHE A 2 11.14 23.59 10.31
N ALA A 3 10.27 22.60 10.43
CA ALA A 3 9.62 22.25 11.68
C ALA A 3 10.25 20.94 12.19
N VAL A 4 11.07 21.04 13.22
CA VAL A 4 11.74 19.89 13.85
C VAL A 4 10.81 19.38 14.94
N ILE A 5 10.42 18.12 14.85
CA ILE A 5 9.37 17.53 15.67
C ILE A 5 9.88 16.25 16.30
N ASP A 6 9.49 16.06 17.55
CA ASP A 6 9.63 14.82 18.29
C ASP A 6 8.36 14.52 19.06
N VAL A 7 8.00 13.24 19.22
CA VAL A 7 6.81 12.82 19.96
C VAL A 7 7.12 11.68 20.91
N GLU A 8 6.52 11.73 22.10
CA GLU A 8 6.44 10.59 23.00
C GLU A 8 5.07 9.92 22.89
N THR A 9 5.00 8.63 23.15
CA THR A 9 3.79 7.84 22.90
C THR A 9 3.50 6.85 24.03
N THR A 10 2.31 6.23 24.01
CA THR A 10 1.92 5.21 25.01
C THR A 10 2.66 3.89 24.86
N GLY A 11 3.32 3.65 23.73
CA GLY A 11 4.08 2.43 23.39
C GLY A 11 4.75 2.55 22.02
N GLY A 12 5.29 1.42 21.52
CA GLY A 12 6.01 1.38 20.23
C GLY A 12 5.21 0.86 19.04
N HIS A 13 3.91 0.59 19.22
CA HIS A 13 3.06 0.06 18.15
C HIS A 13 2.33 1.18 17.43
N LEU A 14 2.80 1.53 16.25
CA LEU A 14 2.25 2.62 15.44
C LEU A 14 0.71 2.61 15.30
N TYR A 15 0.05 1.47 15.41
CA TYR A 15 -1.38 1.34 15.12
C TYR A 15 -2.28 1.55 16.34
N ASP A 16 -1.82 1.15 17.51
CA ASP A 16 -2.62 1.17 18.73
C ASP A 16 -2.23 2.32 19.66
N ASP A 17 -0.98 2.78 19.54
CA ASP A 17 -0.46 3.79 20.46
C ASP A 17 -0.88 5.21 20.09
N ARG A 18 -0.87 6.07 21.10
CA ARG A 18 -1.31 7.47 21.05
C ARG A 18 -0.16 8.36 21.51
N ILE A 19 -0.18 9.60 21.09
CA ILE A 19 0.80 10.62 21.52
C ILE A 19 0.53 11.01 22.97
N THR A 20 1.60 11.10 23.77
CA THR A 20 1.60 11.55 25.17
C THR A 20 2.32 12.88 25.37
N GLU A 21 3.24 13.24 24.47
CA GLU A 21 3.91 14.55 24.42
C GLU A 21 4.25 14.88 22.96
N VAL A 22 4.17 16.14 22.58
CA VAL A 22 4.63 16.64 21.29
C VAL A 22 5.48 17.88 21.49
N ALA A 23 6.59 17.99 20.77
CA ALA A 23 7.41 19.19 20.71
C ALA A 23 7.72 19.57 19.26
N ILE A 24 7.66 20.85 18.95
CA ILE A 24 7.90 21.42 17.61
C ILE A 24 8.85 22.61 17.75
N TYR A 25 9.98 22.57 17.05
CA TYR A 25 10.93 23.65 16.89
C TYR A 25 10.89 24.17 15.47
N VAL A 26 10.40 25.39 15.26
CA VAL A 26 10.42 26.03 13.94
C VAL A 26 11.69 26.86 13.78
N THR A 27 12.48 26.56 12.75
CA THR A 27 13.77 27.21 12.48
C THR A 27 13.89 27.58 10.99
N ASP A 28 14.69 28.62 10.72
CA ASP A 28 15.17 28.96 9.38
C ASP A 28 16.47 28.22 9.02
N GLY A 29 16.92 27.29 9.86
CA GLY A 29 18.18 26.57 9.72
C GLY A 29 19.38 27.26 10.42
N LYS A 30 19.20 28.47 10.94
CA LYS A 30 20.24 29.22 11.67
C LYS A 30 19.81 29.60 13.09
N LYS A 31 18.54 29.92 13.27
CA LYS A 31 18.00 30.33 14.56
C LYS A 31 16.61 29.74 14.79
N LEU A 32 16.26 29.57 16.05
CA LEU A 32 14.89 29.25 16.48
C LEU A 32 14.00 30.46 16.19
N ILE A 33 12.86 30.22 15.52
CA ILE A 33 11.85 31.23 15.21
C ILE A 33 10.73 31.16 16.25
N LYS A 34 10.20 29.97 16.49
CA LYS A 34 9.15 29.70 17.47
C LYS A 34 9.19 28.24 17.91
N SER A 35 8.66 27.94 19.06
CA SER A 35 8.51 26.56 19.54
C SER A 35 7.14 26.33 20.15
N PHE A 36 6.72 25.09 20.16
CA PHE A 36 5.51 24.60 20.81
C PHE A 36 5.85 23.28 21.50
N SER A 37 5.34 23.08 22.71
CA SER A 37 5.45 21.80 23.40
C SER A 37 4.24 21.61 24.29
N SER A 38 3.68 20.41 24.29
CA SER A 38 2.52 20.06 25.13
C SER A 38 2.56 18.58 25.51
N LEU A 39 2.23 18.27 26.76
CA LEU A 39 1.72 16.96 27.11
C LEU A 39 0.36 16.78 26.42
N VAL A 40 0.04 15.54 26.06
CA VAL A 40 -1.20 15.19 25.38
C VAL A 40 -1.87 14.05 26.13
N ASN A 41 -3.17 14.20 26.40
CA ASN A 41 -3.98 13.12 26.94
C ASN A 41 -4.21 12.06 25.85
N PRO A 42 -3.61 10.86 26.00
CA PRO A 42 -3.71 9.82 24.98
C PRO A 42 -5.04 9.05 25.01
N GLU A 43 -5.93 9.36 25.98
CA GLU A 43 -7.20 8.67 26.24
C GLU A 43 -7.04 7.15 26.41
N ARG A 44 -5.85 6.72 26.83
CA ARG A 44 -5.50 5.32 27.11
C ARG A 44 -4.32 5.22 28.07
N LYS A 45 -4.13 4.03 28.63
CA LYS A 45 -3.03 3.75 29.55
C LYS A 45 -1.67 3.77 28.87
N ILE A 46 -0.69 4.34 29.54
CA ILE A 46 0.72 4.32 29.15
C ILE A 46 1.34 3.00 29.66
N THR A 47 2.13 2.34 28.79
CA THR A 47 2.77 1.10 29.21
C THR A 47 3.85 1.35 30.28
N PRO A 48 4.03 0.45 31.29
CA PRO A 48 5.03 0.63 32.35
C PRO A 48 6.46 0.84 31.82
N PHE A 49 6.77 0.23 30.66
CA PHE A 49 8.05 0.42 29.99
C PHE A 49 8.24 1.87 29.54
N VAL A 50 7.22 2.48 28.93
CA VAL A 50 7.28 3.87 28.46
C VAL A 50 7.34 4.84 29.63
N VAL A 51 6.55 4.62 30.69
CA VAL A 51 6.63 5.43 31.90
C VAL A 51 8.06 5.44 32.46
N LYS A 52 8.72 4.28 32.52
CA LYS A 52 10.11 4.19 32.97
C LYS A 52 11.10 4.90 32.02
N LEU A 53 10.82 4.90 30.73
CA LEU A 53 11.68 5.49 29.70
C LEU A 53 11.57 7.01 29.66
N THR A 54 10.34 7.55 29.63
CA THR A 54 10.05 8.97 29.39
C THR A 54 9.79 9.76 30.67
N GLY A 55 9.44 9.06 31.77
CA GLY A 55 8.97 9.66 32.99
C GLY A 55 7.54 10.23 32.92
N ILE A 56 6.84 10.07 31.78
CA ILE A 56 5.46 10.55 31.61
C ILE A 56 4.52 9.51 32.20
N THR A 57 3.73 9.91 33.20
CA THR A 57 2.75 9.03 33.88
C THR A 57 1.32 9.28 33.42
N ASP A 58 0.42 8.35 33.70
CA ASP A 58 -1.01 8.53 33.43
C ASP A 58 -1.58 9.77 34.16
N GLU A 59 -1.09 10.05 35.36
CA GLU A 59 -1.53 11.24 36.16
C GLU A 59 -1.13 12.54 35.43
N MET A 60 0.09 12.61 34.89
CA MET A 60 0.59 13.82 34.22
C MET A 60 -0.25 14.17 32.98
N VAL A 61 -0.70 13.16 32.23
CA VAL A 61 -1.46 13.35 30.99
C VAL A 61 -2.97 13.41 31.20
N SER A 62 -3.47 13.04 32.38
CA SER A 62 -4.92 12.97 32.64
C SER A 62 -5.65 14.30 32.50
N THR A 63 -4.97 15.41 32.80
CA THR A 63 -5.51 16.78 32.69
C THR A 63 -4.94 17.55 31.50
N ALA A 64 -4.08 16.93 30.70
CA ALA A 64 -3.54 17.52 29.48
C ALA A 64 -4.61 17.60 28.37
N PRO A 65 -4.47 18.52 27.41
CA PRO A 65 -5.34 18.56 26.25
C PRO A 65 -5.25 17.25 25.43
N THR A 66 -6.33 16.88 24.78
CA THR A 66 -6.29 15.80 23.78
C THR A 66 -5.56 16.26 22.52
N PHE A 67 -5.21 15.33 21.62
CA PHE A 67 -4.61 15.72 20.33
C PHE A 67 -5.56 16.61 19.52
N ALA A 68 -6.87 16.37 19.59
CA ALA A 68 -7.86 17.19 18.90
C ALA A 68 -7.82 18.66 19.37
N ASP A 69 -7.58 18.89 20.66
CA ASP A 69 -7.53 20.25 21.24
C ASP A 69 -6.31 21.05 20.77
N ILE A 70 -5.19 20.38 20.44
CA ILE A 70 -3.93 21.02 19.99
C ILE A 70 -3.69 20.89 18.49
N ALA A 71 -4.63 20.30 17.75
CA ALA A 71 -4.44 20.01 16.32
C ALA A 71 -4.21 21.27 15.48
N GLU A 72 -4.88 22.37 15.80
CA GLU A 72 -4.74 23.64 15.11
C GLU A 72 -3.34 24.24 15.30
N GLU A 73 -2.80 24.18 16.52
CA GLU A 73 -1.44 24.59 16.83
C GLU A 73 -0.42 23.78 16.05
N VAL A 74 -0.55 22.44 16.04
CA VAL A 74 0.35 21.55 15.27
C VAL A 74 0.29 21.88 13.78
N LEU A 75 -0.91 22.11 13.20
CA LEU A 75 -1.08 22.55 11.82
C LEU A 75 -0.38 23.88 11.56
N SER A 76 -0.59 24.88 12.43
CA SER A 76 -0.02 26.24 12.33
C SER A 76 1.49 26.26 12.44
N TYR A 77 2.07 25.48 13.34
CA TYR A 77 3.52 25.40 13.54
C TYR A 77 4.23 24.64 12.41
N THR A 78 3.52 23.73 11.73
CA THR A 78 4.09 22.93 10.63
C THR A 78 3.76 23.50 9.25
N LYS A 79 2.93 24.56 9.16
CA LYS A 79 2.52 25.16 7.89
C LYS A 79 3.73 25.72 7.15
N ASP A 80 3.83 25.43 5.87
CA ASP A 80 4.88 25.91 4.95
C ASP A 80 6.32 25.54 5.41
N CYS A 81 6.44 24.50 6.25
CA CYS A 81 7.71 23.98 6.73
C CYS A 81 7.99 22.57 6.18
N VAL A 82 9.26 22.24 5.99
CA VAL A 82 9.70 20.85 5.88
C VAL A 82 9.65 20.23 7.28
N PHE A 83 8.91 19.15 7.44
CA PHE A 83 8.83 18.37 8.67
C PHE A 83 10.13 17.59 8.86
N ILE A 84 10.85 17.83 9.94
CA ILE A 84 12.12 17.19 10.28
C ILE A 84 11.94 16.36 11.55
N ALA A 85 12.43 15.13 11.55
CA ALA A 85 12.54 14.33 12.77
C ALA A 85 13.75 13.40 12.74
N HIS A 86 14.14 12.91 13.92
CA HIS A 86 15.21 11.92 14.02
C HIS A 86 14.61 10.50 14.04
N ASN A 87 14.62 9.81 12.90
CA ASN A 87 13.84 8.61 12.56
C ASN A 87 12.38 8.95 12.19
N ILE A 88 12.26 9.79 11.19
CA ILE A 88 11.01 10.44 10.75
C ILE A 88 9.82 9.49 10.54
N SER A 89 10.08 8.22 10.20
CA SER A 89 9.02 7.23 9.98
C SER A 89 8.14 7.02 11.20
N PHE A 90 8.66 7.24 12.40
CA PHE A 90 7.90 7.13 13.64
C PHE A 90 7.08 8.41 13.90
N ASP A 91 7.75 9.54 14.09
CA ASP A 91 7.10 10.81 14.49
C ASP A 91 6.06 11.26 13.46
N TYR A 92 6.43 11.26 12.19
CA TYR A 92 5.53 11.64 11.10
C TYR A 92 4.29 10.73 11.03
N SER A 93 4.49 9.41 11.23
CA SER A 93 3.38 8.46 11.22
C SER A 93 2.45 8.63 12.42
N MET A 94 2.98 8.94 13.59
CA MET A 94 2.18 9.19 14.79
C MET A 94 1.33 10.46 14.65
N ILE A 95 1.94 11.58 14.28
CA ILE A 95 1.23 12.85 14.02
C ILE A 95 0.14 12.66 12.97
N LYS A 96 0.48 12.03 11.85
CA LYS A 96 -0.47 11.77 10.77
C LYS A 96 -1.66 10.92 11.19
N ARG A 97 -1.45 9.95 12.07
CA ARG A 97 -2.50 9.08 12.60
C ARG A 97 -3.43 9.80 13.55
N GLU A 98 -2.89 10.65 14.43
CA GLU A 98 -3.72 11.47 15.27
C GLU A 98 -4.62 12.40 14.43
N PHE A 99 -4.07 13.03 13.38
CA PHE A 99 -4.88 13.82 12.45
C PHE A 99 -5.94 12.98 11.72
N LYS A 100 -5.59 11.76 11.29
CA LYS A 100 -6.55 10.84 10.65
C LYS A 100 -7.71 10.48 11.59
N ARG A 101 -7.45 10.29 12.89
CA ARG A 101 -8.49 9.99 13.90
C ARG A 101 -9.52 11.09 14.04
N ILE A 102 -9.10 12.33 13.88
CA ILE A 102 -10.00 13.50 13.93
C ILE A 102 -10.49 13.95 12.54
N GLY A 103 -10.25 13.14 11.49
CA GLY A 103 -10.76 13.39 10.14
C GLY A 103 -10.05 14.51 9.38
N ILE A 104 -8.87 14.96 9.84
CA ILE A 104 -8.11 16.04 9.20
C ILE A 104 -6.95 15.43 8.38
N PRO A 105 -6.82 15.74 7.09
CA PRO A 105 -5.66 15.35 6.31
C PRO A 105 -4.41 16.09 6.75
N PHE A 106 -3.31 15.35 7.00
CA PHE A 106 -2.02 15.95 7.38
C PHE A 106 -0.93 15.52 6.41
N ARG A 107 -0.32 16.49 5.75
CA ARG A 107 0.81 16.29 4.85
C ARG A 107 1.80 17.43 4.94
N ARG A 108 3.08 17.06 4.99
CA ARG A 108 4.20 17.97 4.93
C ARG A 108 5.32 17.33 4.15
N SER A 109 6.06 18.10 3.38
CA SER A 109 7.39 17.68 2.92
C SER A 109 8.23 17.31 4.14
N ASN A 110 9.02 16.26 4.05
CA ASN A 110 9.69 15.76 5.24
C ASN A 110 11.10 15.21 4.95
N ALA A 111 12.00 15.30 5.93
CA ALA A 111 13.34 14.75 5.83
C ALA A 111 13.81 14.13 7.16
N CYS A 112 14.57 13.04 7.05
CA CYS A 112 15.07 12.27 8.20
C CYS A 112 16.49 12.67 8.55
N THR A 113 16.70 13.19 9.76
CA THR A 113 18.06 13.56 10.19
C THR A 113 18.98 12.36 10.36
N VAL A 114 18.48 11.13 10.58
CA VAL A 114 19.31 9.92 10.56
C VAL A 114 19.91 9.71 9.17
N GLU A 115 19.09 9.73 8.12
CA GLU A 115 19.55 9.53 6.74
C GLU A 115 20.50 10.65 6.28
N LEU A 116 20.18 11.88 6.62
CA LEU A 116 21.04 13.04 6.33
C LEU A 116 22.38 12.92 7.05
N SER A 117 22.38 12.57 8.33
CA SER A 117 23.60 12.41 9.13
C SER A 117 24.48 11.27 8.63
N GLN A 118 23.91 10.16 8.18
CA GLN A 118 24.68 9.05 7.59
C GLN A 118 25.47 9.49 6.34
N ARG A 119 24.96 10.45 5.61
CA ARG A 119 25.60 10.98 4.40
C ARG A 119 26.62 12.07 4.71
N VAL A 120 26.35 12.91 5.71
CA VAL A 120 27.18 14.07 6.08
C VAL A 120 28.28 13.69 7.07
N PHE A 121 27.92 13.04 8.17
CA PHE A 121 28.83 12.64 9.26
C PHE A 121 29.16 11.15 9.16
N LYS A 122 30.03 10.80 8.20
CA LYS A 122 30.41 9.41 7.94
C LYS A 122 31.15 8.78 9.11
N ASN A 123 31.14 7.44 9.19
CA ASN A 123 31.90 6.65 10.17
C ASN A 123 31.52 6.87 11.64
N GLN A 124 30.28 7.24 11.92
CA GLN A 124 29.79 7.28 13.31
C GLN A 124 29.52 5.85 13.80
N PRO A 125 29.85 5.51 15.06
CA PRO A 125 29.56 4.19 15.64
C PRO A 125 28.06 3.86 15.71
N SER A 126 27.23 4.90 15.85
CA SER A 126 25.78 4.81 15.89
C SER A 126 25.15 6.15 15.47
N TYR A 127 24.02 6.07 14.79
CA TYR A 127 23.22 7.23 14.37
C TYR A 127 21.95 7.39 15.21
N SER A 128 21.83 6.73 16.38
CA SER A 128 20.80 7.06 17.34
C SER A 128 21.05 8.45 17.96
N LEU A 129 19.99 9.22 18.22
CA LEU A 129 20.10 10.63 18.65
C LEU A 129 21.11 10.79 19.80
N GLY A 130 20.97 10.02 20.87
CA GLY A 130 21.85 10.16 22.04
C GLY A 130 23.33 9.82 21.77
N ASN A 131 23.65 8.86 20.89
CA ASN A 131 25.03 8.56 20.54
C ASN A 131 25.59 9.58 19.56
N LEU A 132 24.81 9.97 18.58
CA LEU A 132 25.23 10.91 17.55
C LEU A 132 25.48 12.31 18.16
N THR A 133 24.56 12.80 19.00
CA THR A 133 24.71 14.08 19.69
C THR A 133 25.94 14.12 20.59
N LYS A 134 26.17 13.04 21.35
CA LYS A 134 27.36 12.90 22.19
C LYS A 134 28.66 12.98 21.36
N ASN A 135 28.70 12.28 20.21
CA ASN A 135 29.88 12.24 19.36
C ASN A 135 30.14 13.59 18.64
N LEU A 136 29.09 14.34 18.36
CA LEU A 136 29.16 15.65 17.71
C LEU A 136 29.27 16.80 18.71
N GLY A 137 29.30 16.54 20.03
CA GLY A 137 29.42 17.56 21.06
C GLY A 137 28.14 18.37 21.28
N ILE A 138 26.98 17.84 20.87
CA ILE A 138 25.68 18.47 21.11
C ILE A 138 25.23 18.10 22.54
N ASN A 139 24.93 19.12 23.35
CA ASN A 139 24.40 18.90 24.68
C ASN A 139 22.95 18.44 24.61
N LEU A 140 22.66 17.24 25.07
CA LEU A 140 21.31 16.67 25.11
C LEU A 140 20.76 16.77 26.53
N SER A 141 19.91 17.74 26.77
CA SER A 141 19.16 17.90 28.03
C SER A 141 17.82 17.19 27.98
N ASN A 142 17.38 16.61 29.08
CA ASN A 142 16.06 15.97 29.20
C ASN A 142 15.79 14.90 28.14
N ARG A 143 16.70 13.96 27.98
CA ARG A 143 16.55 12.84 27.05
C ARG A 143 15.26 12.04 27.34
N HIS A 144 14.60 11.57 26.28
CA HIS A 144 13.31 10.90 26.32
C HIS A 144 12.18 11.82 26.81
N ARG A 145 12.31 13.11 26.50
CA ARG A 145 11.25 14.10 26.56
C ARG A 145 11.24 14.82 25.21
N ALA A 146 10.08 14.89 24.60
CA ALA A 146 9.94 15.39 23.24
C ALA A 146 10.61 16.75 23.02
N TYR A 147 10.54 17.65 24.01
CA TYR A 147 11.17 18.97 23.94
C TYR A 147 12.71 18.89 23.81
N GLY A 148 13.36 18.08 24.65
CA GLY A 148 14.82 17.94 24.64
C GLY A 148 15.34 17.25 23.39
N ASP A 149 14.65 16.22 22.92
CA ASP A 149 15.04 15.46 21.73
C ASP A 149 14.78 16.26 20.44
N ALA A 150 13.71 17.08 20.36
CA ALA A 150 13.46 18.02 19.27
C ALA A 150 14.51 19.15 19.24
N GLU A 151 14.89 19.71 20.40
CA GLU A 151 15.96 20.73 20.50
C GLU A 151 17.29 20.20 19.99
N ALA A 152 17.73 19.03 20.44
CA ALA A 152 18.96 18.40 20.00
C ALA A 152 18.93 18.07 18.50
N THR A 153 17.76 17.65 17.99
CA THR A 153 17.55 17.39 16.56
C THR A 153 17.62 18.69 15.74
N ALA A 154 17.15 19.81 16.27
CA ALA A 154 17.26 21.12 15.63
C ALA A 154 18.72 21.60 15.53
N ILE A 155 19.52 21.40 16.59
CA ILE A 155 20.96 21.68 16.55
C ILE A 155 21.67 20.77 15.53
N LEU A 156 21.34 19.49 15.49
CA LEU A 156 21.87 18.55 14.51
C LEU A 156 21.52 18.98 13.08
N LEU A 157 20.30 19.43 12.82
CA LEU A 157 19.88 19.97 11.53
C LEU A 157 20.68 21.18 11.14
N GLN A 158 20.91 22.11 12.09
CA GLN A 158 21.75 23.29 11.84
C GLN A 158 23.18 22.90 11.41
N MET A 159 23.82 21.95 12.10
CA MET A 159 25.15 21.45 11.72
C MET A 159 25.16 20.84 10.30
N ILE A 160 24.10 20.11 9.93
CA ILE A 160 23.96 19.56 8.58
C ILE A 160 23.85 20.67 7.53
N ILE A 161 23.09 21.74 7.84
CA ILE A 161 22.91 22.90 6.97
C ILE A 161 24.22 23.69 6.86
N GLU A 162 24.97 23.86 7.92
CA GLU A 162 26.29 24.50 7.90
C GLU A 162 27.30 23.77 7.00
N GLU A 163 27.27 22.44 6.99
CA GLU A 163 28.13 21.60 6.17
C GLU A 163 27.73 21.52 4.68
N LYS A 164 26.41 21.52 4.39
CA LYS A 164 25.87 21.17 3.06
C LYS A 164 25.01 22.24 2.42
N GLY A 165 24.55 23.22 3.18
CA GLY A 165 23.60 24.22 2.74
C GLY A 165 22.14 23.76 2.90
N GLU A 166 21.23 24.73 2.91
CA GLU A 166 19.79 24.48 3.05
C GLU A 166 19.20 23.70 1.86
N SER A 167 19.68 23.95 0.64
CA SER A 167 19.25 23.24 -0.57
C SER A 167 19.44 21.73 -0.45
N TYR A 168 20.47 21.29 0.27
CA TYR A 168 20.72 19.88 0.50
C TYR A 168 19.57 19.19 1.26
N ILE A 169 18.97 19.88 2.24
CA ILE A 169 17.81 19.34 2.96
C ILE A 169 16.61 19.24 2.02
N LEU A 170 16.39 20.28 1.20
CA LEU A 170 15.27 20.31 0.23
C LEU A 170 15.40 19.20 -0.81
N ASP A 171 16.61 18.98 -1.35
CA ASP A 171 16.90 17.95 -2.34
C ASP A 171 16.74 16.51 -1.78
N HIS A 172 16.90 16.34 -0.47
CA HIS A 172 16.77 15.07 0.22
C HIS A 172 15.46 14.95 1.03
N SER A 173 14.62 15.98 0.99
CA SER A 173 13.27 15.87 1.52
C SER A 173 12.44 14.99 0.59
N ASN A 174 11.56 14.19 1.17
CA ASN A 174 10.48 13.60 0.39
C ASN A 174 9.58 14.75 -0.03
N ALA A 175 9.95 15.38 -1.14
CA ALA A 175 9.14 16.42 -1.73
C ALA A 175 7.78 15.82 -2.00
N ASN A 176 6.79 16.23 -1.22
CA ASN A 176 5.43 16.16 -1.70
C ASN A 176 5.44 16.87 -3.05
N THR A 177 4.62 16.42 -3.96
CA THR A 177 4.33 16.85 -5.31
C THR A 177 4.26 18.38 -5.56
N GLN A 178 5.00 19.18 -4.81
CA GLN A 178 4.91 20.64 -4.75
C GLN A 178 5.23 21.39 -6.05
N ASN A 179 5.52 20.69 -7.14
CA ASN A 179 5.75 21.32 -8.44
C ASN A 179 5.30 20.41 -9.60
N ILE A 180 4.12 19.82 -9.50
CA ILE A 180 3.50 19.24 -10.68
C ILE A 180 2.90 20.42 -11.46
N ASP A 181 3.46 20.67 -12.64
CA ASP A 181 2.84 21.58 -13.58
C ASP A 181 1.64 20.87 -14.21
N PHE A 182 0.47 21.14 -13.63
CA PHE A 182 -0.76 20.50 -14.05
C PHE A 182 -1.24 21.12 -15.38
N GLU A 183 -1.29 20.30 -16.42
CA GLU A 183 -2.05 20.65 -17.61
C GLU A 183 -3.53 20.25 -17.41
N GLY A 184 -4.45 21.18 -17.66
CA GLY A 184 -5.89 20.93 -17.52
C GLY A 184 -6.50 21.39 -16.20
N SER A 185 -7.52 20.67 -15.71
CA SER A 185 -8.30 21.04 -14.52
C SER A 185 -7.79 20.44 -13.21
N LEU A 186 -6.76 19.60 -13.25
CA LEU A 186 -6.16 19.04 -12.04
C LEU A 186 -5.45 20.13 -11.24
N THR A 187 -5.60 20.08 -9.92
CA THR A 187 -4.93 21.00 -9.00
C THR A 187 -4.14 20.26 -7.93
N GLN A 188 -3.20 20.95 -7.28
CA GLN A 188 -2.43 20.38 -6.18
C GLN A 188 -3.35 19.95 -5.02
N GLU A 189 -4.39 20.75 -4.74
CA GLU A 189 -5.36 20.44 -3.68
C GLU A 189 -6.09 19.12 -3.94
N MET A 190 -6.44 18.81 -5.19
CA MET A 190 -7.07 17.54 -5.56
C MET A 190 -6.15 16.36 -5.29
N VAL A 191 -4.85 16.51 -5.57
CA VAL A 191 -3.86 15.46 -5.30
C VAL A 191 -3.61 15.33 -3.80
N ASP A 192 -3.51 16.44 -3.09
CA ASP A 192 -3.26 16.46 -1.65
C ASP A 192 -4.44 15.92 -0.83
N ALA A 193 -5.65 15.99 -1.36
CA ALA A 193 -6.85 15.41 -0.76
C ALA A 193 -6.93 13.87 -0.88
N LEU A 194 -6.07 13.23 -1.71
CA LEU A 194 -6.12 11.79 -1.94
C LEU A 194 -5.72 10.99 -0.69
N PRO A 195 -6.41 9.87 -0.40
CA PRO A 195 -6.06 9.00 0.72
C PRO A 195 -4.73 8.25 0.47
N GLU A 196 -4.05 7.91 1.55
CA GLU A 196 -2.83 7.09 1.51
C GLU A 196 -3.10 5.60 1.77
N ASP A 197 -4.35 5.25 1.83
CA ASP A 197 -4.82 3.89 2.01
C ASP A 197 -4.75 3.09 0.70
N PRO A 198 -4.74 1.75 0.76
CA PRO A 198 -4.91 0.91 -0.41
C PRO A 198 -6.28 1.12 -1.06
N GLY A 199 -6.34 1.17 -2.38
CA GLY A 199 -7.59 1.34 -3.09
C GLY A 199 -7.42 1.46 -4.59
N VAL A 200 -8.51 1.83 -5.25
CA VAL A 200 -8.58 2.12 -6.68
C VAL A 200 -8.77 3.61 -6.88
N PHE A 201 -8.03 4.19 -7.80
CA PHE A 201 -8.26 5.56 -8.27
C PHE A 201 -8.64 5.58 -9.75
N ARG A 202 -9.45 6.56 -10.12
CA ARG A 202 -9.97 6.75 -11.48
C ARG A 202 -9.78 8.19 -11.89
N PHE A 203 -9.14 8.43 -13.02
CA PHE A 203 -9.14 9.75 -13.66
C PHE A 203 -10.42 9.91 -14.48
N VAL A 204 -11.17 10.99 -14.23
CA VAL A 204 -12.52 11.20 -14.76
C VAL A 204 -12.55 12.55 -15.48
N ASN A 205 -13.20 12.62 -16.66
CA ASN A 205 -13.37 13.85 -17.40
C ASN A 205 -14.56 14.71 -16.89
N ALA A 206 -14.79 15.86 -17.52
CA ALA A 206 -15.88 16.76 -17.16
C ALA A 206 -17.28 16.15 -17.40
N GLU A 207 -17.38 15.22 -18.35
CA GLU A 207 -18.61 14.48 -18.70
C GLU A 207 -18.84 13.27 -17.78
N LYS A 208 -18.01 13.07 -16.73
CA LYS A 208 -18.01 11.95 -15.80
C LYS A 208 -17.65 10.59 -16.41
N GLU A 209 -16.99 10.58 -17.54
CA GLU A 209 -16.46 9.36 -18.13
C GLU A 209 -15.10 9.01 -17.49
N VAL A 210 -14.92 7.74 -17.17
CA VAL A 210 -13.67 7.23 -16.60
C VAL A 210 -12.65 7.04 -17.71
N LEU A 211 -11.56 7.80 -17.63
CA LEU A 211 -10.49 7.79 -18.62
C LEU A 211 -9.40 6.75 -18.33
N TYR A 212 -9.08 6.56 -17.05
CA TYR A 212 -8.03 5.66 -16.58
C TYR A 212 -8.34 5.13 -15.18
N ILE A 213 -7.97 3.88 -14.91
CA ILE A 213 -8.18 3.21 -13.61
C ILE A 213 -6.87 2.56 -13.18
N SER A 214 -6.53 2.65 -11.90
CA SER A 214 -5.46 1.82 -11.32
C SER A 214 -5.65 1.57 -9.84
N ALA A 215 -5.23 0.36 -9.41
CA ALA A 215 -5.12 0.02 -8.00
C ALA A 215 -3.78 0.46 -7.42
N ALA A 216 -3.77 0.80 -6.15
CA ALA A 216 -2.57 1.22 -5.44
C ALA A 216 -2.55 0.69 -4.00
N LYS A 217 -1.33 0.48 -3.47
CA LYS A 217 -1.11 0.24 -2.04
C LYS A 217 -1.25 1.53 -1.22
N ASN A 218 -0.95 2.65 -1.84
CA ASN A 218 -1.10 4.01 -1.34
C ASN A 218 -1.52 4.85 -2.53
N ILE A 219 -2.79 5.28 -2.54
CA ILE A 219 -3.39 6.00 -3.65
C ILE A 219 -2.64 7.30 -3.92
N PHE A 220 -2.41 8.10 -2.88
CA PHE A 220 -1.68 9.37 -3.02
C PHE A 220 -0.29 9.18 -3.64
N ALA A 221 0.51 8.26 -3.11
CA ALA A 221 1.86 8.04 -3.61
C ALA A 221 1.87 7.52 -5.06
N ALA A 222 0.88 6.70 -5.43
CA ALA A 222 0.76 6.16 -6.79
C ALA A 222 0.36 7.24 -7.79
N VAL A 223 -0.64 8.07 -7.47
CA VAL A 223 -1.07 9.19 -8.30
C VAL A 223 0.04 10.22 -8.45
N SER A 224 0.67 10.62 -7.35
CA SER A 224 1.79 11.57 -7.37
C SER A 224 2.94 11.07 -8.24
N LYS A 225 3.34 9.81 -8.08
CA LYS A 225 4.38 9.20 -8.91
C LYS A 225 3.97 9.14 -10.38
N PHE A 226 2.72 8.79 -10.67
CA PHE A 226 2.19 8.71 -12.02
C PHE A 226 2.20 10.07 -12.70
N LEU A 227 1.73 11.11 -12.04
CA LEU A 227 1.78 12.49 -12.51
C LEU A 227 3.21 12.95 -12.79
N LEU A 228 4.14 12.73 -11.85
CA LEU A 228 5.55 13.13 -12.00
C LEU A 228 6.30 12.38 -13.10
N SER A 229 6.06 11.06 -13.25
CA SER A 229 6.79 10.22 -14.19
C SER A 229 6.25 10.25 -15.61
N GLU A 230 4.93 10.40 -15.76
CA GLU A 230 4.24 10.20 -17.03
C GLU A 230 3.80 11.51 -17.70
N ILE A 231 3.91 12.66 -17.03
CA ILE A 231 3.51 13.96 -17.58
C ILE A 231 4.29 14.32 -18.86
N LYS A 232 5.49 13.77 -19.02
CA LYS A 232 6.33 13.96 -20.21
C LYS A 232 6.06 12.96 -21.33
N HIS A 233 5.30 11.90 -21.07
CA HIS A 233 4.95 10.90 -22.08
C HIS A 233 3.74 11.34 -22.90
N SER A 234 3.91 11.51 -24.20
CA SER A 234 2.86 11.96 -25.13
C SER A 234 1.52 11.22 -25.01
N ARG A 235 1.57 9.94 -24.61
CA ARG A 235 0.36 9.13 -24.40
C ARG A 235 -0.51 9.60 -23.23
N TYR A 236 0.09 10.13 -22.17
CA TYR A 236 -0.62 10.53 -20.95
C TYR A 236 -0.84 12.05 -20.86
N VAL A 237 -0.20 12.85 -21.71
CA VAL A 237 -0.49 14.29 -21.82
C VAL A 237 -1.97 14.51 -22.09
N ASP A 238 -2.53 13.79 -23.07
CA ASP A 238 -3.96 13.84 -23.37
C ASP A 238 -4.85 13.37 -22.21
N LEU A 239 -4.42 12.36 -21.44
CA LEU A 239 -5.13 11.91 -20.25
C LEU A 239 -5.24 13.06 -19.24
N PHE A 240 -4.11 13.66 -18.88
CA PHE A 240 -4.07 14.70 -17.85
C PHE A 240 -4.80 15.98 -18.27
N LYS A 241 -4.70 16.38 -19.56
CA LYS A 241 -5.46 17.53 -20.12
C LYS A 241 -6.98 17.34 -20.02
N ASN A 242 -7.45 16.11 -20.21
CA ASN A 242 -8.88 15.81 -20.21
C ASN A 242 -9.40 15.38 -18.82
N THR A 243 -8.56 15.26 -17.81
CA THR A 243 -8.99 14.88 -16.46
C THR A 243 -9.54 16.09 -15.72
N ALA A 244 -10.77 15.97 -15.23
CA ALA A 244 -11.44 16.98 -14.42
C ALA A 244 -11.42 16.62 -12.91
N SER A 245 -11.43 15.33 -12.56
CA SER A 245 -11.40 14.87 -11.17
C SER A 245 -10.66 13.54 -11.02
N ILE A 246 -10.31 13.21 -9.76
CA ILE A 246 -9.75 11.93 -9.39
C ILE A 246 -10.71 11.29 -8.38
N ASP A 247 -11.46 10.28 -8.84
CA ASP A 247 -12.34 9.52 -7.99
C ASP A 247 -11.57 8.38 -7.33
N VAL A 248 -11.87 8.11 -6.05
CA VAL A 248 -11.17 7.10 -5.27
C VAL A 248 -12.13 6.18 -4.53
N GLN A 249 -11.72 4.90 -4.42
CA GLN A 249 -12.40 3.91 -3.61
C GLN A 249 -11.36 3.20 -2.75
N VAL A 250 -11.47 3.37 -1.44
CA VAL A 250 -10.56 2.78 -0.45
C VAL A 250 -11.03 1.38 -0.09
N PHE A 251 -10.12 0.41 -0.13
CA PHE A 251 -10.41 -0.98 0.22
C PHE A 251 -9.69 -1.48 1.47
N ASN A 252 -8.75 -0.73 2.03
CA ASN A 252 -7.86 -1.19 3.11
C ASN A 252 -7.16 -2.55 2.82
N SER A 253 -7.27 -3.07 1.60
CA SER A 253 -6.70 -4.33 1.13
C SER A 253 -6.19 -4.20 -0.31
N VAL A 254 -4.88 -4.34 -0.48
CA VAL A 254 -4.24 -4.23 -1.81
C VAL A 254 -4.76 -5.29 -2.79
N VAL A 255 -4.97 -6.52 -2.32
CA VAL A 255 -5.45 -7.59 -3.21
C VAL A 255 -6.88 -7.35 -3.67
N VAL A 256 -7.74 -6.83 -2.80
CA VAL A 256 -9.13 -6.48 -3.17
C VAL A 256 -9.14 -5.29 -4.13
N ALA A 257 -8.32 -4.27 -3.89
CA ALA A 257 -8.15 -3.15 -4.82
C ALA A 257 -7.68 -3.62 -6.22
N GLU A 258 -6.72 -4.56 -6.29
CA GLU A 258 -6.26 -5.14 -7.56
C GLU A 258 -7.36 -5.97 -8.26
N LEU A 259 -8.20 -6.68 -7.52
CA LEU A 259 -9.35 -7.42 -8.07
C LEU A 259 -10.41 -6.46 -8.61
N GLN A 260 -10.70 -5.39 -7.87
CA GLN A 260 -11.63 -4.35 -8.31
C GLN A 260 -11.12 -3.60 -9.54
N GLU A 261 -9.83 -3.26 -9.60
CA GLU A 261 -9.22 -2.66 -10.81
C GLU A 261 -9.48 -3.52 -12.06
N ILE A 262 -9.26 -4.84 -11.94
CA ILE A 262 -9.46 -5.78 -13.05
C ILE A 262 -10.92 -5.77 -13.52
N GLU A 263 -11.86 -5.79 -12.57
CA GLU A 263 -13.29 -5.77 -12.86
C GLU A 263 -13.75 -4.45 -13.48
N ASP A 264 -13.31 -3.32 -12.92
CA ASP A 264 -13.62 -1.99 -13.43
C ASP A 264 -13.09 -1.78 -14.86
N ILE A 265 -11.83 -2.17 -15.12
CA ILE A 265 -11.26 -2.05 -16.47
C ILE A 265 -12.02 -2.92 -17.47
N ARG A 266 -12.49 -4.09 -17.06
CA ARG A 266 -13.27 -5.00 -17.90
C ARG A 266 -14.63 -4.43 -18.26
N SER A 267 -15.33 -3.91 -17.25
CA SER A 267 -16.71 -3.40 -17.39
C SER A 267 -16.74 -2.03 -18.05
N ILE A 268 -15.89 -1.09 -17.62
CA ILE A 268 -15.88 0.32 -18.07
C ILE A 268 -15.11 0.50 -19.37
N LYS A 269 -14.03 -0.30 -19.59
CA LYS A 269 -13.14 -0.22 -20.77
C LYS A 269 -12.54 1.18 -21.00
N PRO A 270 -11.85 1.76 -20.02
CA PRO A 270 -11.37 3.15 -20.11
C PRO A 270 -10.42 3.35 -21.29
N LYS A 271 -10.47 4.52 -21.91
CA LYS A 271 -9.70 4.88 -23.12
C LYS A 271 -8.18 4.65 -22.94
N TYR A 272 -7.63 4.94 -21.77
CA TYR A 272 -6.19 4.90 -21.52
C TYR A 272 -5.69 3.61 -20.84
N ASN A 273 -6.58 2.73 -20.39
CA ASN A 273 -6.21 1.39 -19.95
C ASN A 273 -6.13 0.43 -21.14
N LYS A 274 -4.91 0.18 -21.63
CA LYS A 274 -4.70 -0.81 -22.72
C LYS A 274 -4.34 -2.18 -22.15
N ILE A 275 -5.23 -2.78 -21.39
CA ILE A 275 -5.05 -4.16 -20.92
C ILE A 275 -5.71 -5.10 -21.90
N SER A 276 -4.90 -5.95 -22.53
CA SER A 276 -5.36 -7.04 -23.38
C SER A 276 -4.79 -8.34 -22.84
N ILE A 277 -5.67 -9.27 -22.48
CA ILE A 277 -5.26 -10.63 -22.08
C ILE A 277 -4.34 -11.23 -23.17
N ALA A 278 -4.71 -11.05 -24.44
CA ALA A 278 -3.96 -11.52 -25.57
C ALA A 278 -2.52 -10.97 -25.66
N LYS A 279 -2.31 -9.69 -25.34
CA LYS A 279 -0.97 -9.07 -25.33
C LYS A 279 -0.14 -9.46 -24.11
N THR A 280 -0.77 -9.60 -22.95
CA THR A 280 -0.09 -9.90 -21.69
C THR A 280 0.22 -11.39 -21.54
N TYR A 281 -0.67 -12.24 -22.06
CA TYR A 281 -0.58 -13.69 -22.00
C TYR A 281 -0.73 -14.31 -23.39
N PRO A 282 0.25 -14.09 -24.29
CA PRO A 282 0.12 -14.47 -25.70
C PRO A 282 0.25 -15.98 -25.95
N VAL A 283 0.75 -16.74 -24.96
CA VAL A 283 0.98 -18.17 -25.08
C VAL A 283 -0.09 -18.94 -24.33
N GLY A 284 -0.66 -19.94 -24.96
CA GLY A 284 -1.70 -20.79 -24.40
C GLY A 284 -1.35 -22.27 -24.38
N ILE A 285 -2.00 -23.00 -23.50
CA ILE A 285 -2.13 -24.45 -23.59
C ILE A 285 -3.44 -24.72 -24.30
N TYR A 286 -3.35 -25.48 -25.38
CA TYR A 286 -4.45 -25.86 -26.26
C TYR A 286 -4.61 -27.38 -26.31
N GLU A 287 -5.81 -27.82 -26.57
CA GLU A 287 -6.10 -29.21 -26.84
C GLU A 287 -6.19 -29.45 -28.37
N ASN A 288 -5.44 -30.43 -28.87
CA ASN A 288 -5.62 -30.94 -30.23
C ASN A 288 -6.57 -32.11 -30.18
N ARG A 289 -7.79 -31.92 -30.66
CA ARG A 289 -8.83 -32.96 -30.74
C ARG A 289 -8.75 -33.64 -32.10
N ARG A 290 -8.28 -34.88 -32.11
CA ARG A 290 -8.49 -35.79 -33.24
C ARG A 290 -9.52 -36.83 -32.80
N GLU A 291 -10.20 -37.46 -33.77
CA GLU A 291 -11.30 -38.41 -33.49
C GLU A 291 -10.91 -39.49 -32.46
N ASN A 292 -9.65 -39.88 -32.41
CA ASN A 292 -9.15 -40.98 -31.57
C ASN A 292 -7.95 -40.57 -30.69
N SER A 293 -7.66 -39.30 -30.49
CA SER A 293 -6.57 -38.84 -29.59
C SER A 293 -6.79 -37.43 -29.10
N SER A 294 -6.36 -37.17 -27.86
CA SER A 294 -6.29 -35.83 -27.30
C SER A 294 -4.85 -35.58 -26.87
N ALA A 295 -4.29 -34.48 -27.27
CA ALA A 295 -2.97 -34.04 -26.85
C ALA A 295 -3.00 -32.55 -26.49
N PHE A 296 -2.34 -32.22 -25.39
CA PHE A 296 -2.19 -30.83 -24.99
C PHE A 296 -0.85 -30.29 -25.50
N TYR A 297 -0.90 -29.08 -26.07
CA TYR A 297 0.29 -28.46 -26.65
C TYR A 297 0.34 -26.98 -26.30
N VAL A 298 1.54 -26.41 -26.36
CA VAL A 298 1.80 -25.02 -26.10
C VAL A 298 1.94 -24.27 -27.41
N GLU A 299 1.19 -23.19 -27.58
CA GLU A 299 1.24 -22.36 -28.77
C GLU A 299 1.16 -20.89 -28.44
N ARG A 300 1.84 -20.05 -29.21
CA ARG A 300 1.69 -18.62 -29.19
C ARG A 300 0.52 -18.19 -30.09
N ASN A 301 -0.67 -18.20 -29.56
CA ASN A 301 -1.88 -17.77 -30.25
C ASN A 301 -2.72 -16.86 -29.34
N PRO A 302 -2.52 -15.54 -29.42
CA PRO A 302 -3.20 -14.60 -28.53
C PRO A 302 -4.72 -14.58 -28.69
N ASN A 303 -5.25 -14.93 -29.85
CA ASN A 303 -6.67 -14.89 -30.18
C ASN A 303 -7.36 -16.28 -30.06
N GLY A 304 -6.59 -17.35 -29.83
CA GLY A 304 -7.14 -18.69 -29.69
C GLY A 304 -7.84 -18.92 -28.35
N LYS A 305 -8.81 -19.82 -28.31
CA LYS A 305 -9.43 -20.29 -27.07
C LYS A 305 -8.50 -21.27 -26.36
N ALA A 306 -7.57 -20.74 -25.55
CA ALA A 306 -6.66 -21.55 -24.75
C ALA A 306 -7.37 -22.03 -23.47
N LEU A 307 -7.05 -23.25 -23.03
CA LEU A 307 -7.43 -23.75 -21.70
C LEU A 307 -6.76 -22.94 -20.60
N TRP A 308 -5.51 -22.54 -20.83
CA TRP A 308 -4.73 -21.74 -19.91
C TRP A 308 -3.74 -20.84 -20.64
N ARG A 309 -3.42 -19.66 -20.08
CA ARG A 309 -2.54 -18.68 -20.71
C ARG A 309 -1.31 -18.32 -19.88
N PHE A 310 -0.20 -18.07 -20.57
CA PHE A 310 1.12 -17.76 -20.00
C PHE A 310 1.77 -16.56 -20.69
N ILE A 311 2.69 -15.91 -19.97
CA ILE A 311 3.48 -14.79 -20.49
C ILE A 311 4.41 -15.24 -21.59
N ASN A 312 4.98 -16.47 -21.50
CA ASN A 312 5.92 -17.03 -22.47
C ASN A 312 5.87 -18.56 -22.52
N GLU A 313 6.42 -19.13 -23.59
CA GLU A 313 6.45 -20.56 -23.86
C GLU A 313 7.24 -21.36 -22.82
N LYS A 314 8.35 -20.79 -22.30
CA LYS A 314 9.16 -21.46 -21.28
C LYS A 314 8.32 -21.79 -20.03
N ARG A 315 7.49 -20.85 -19.57
CA ARG A 315 6.60 -21.06 -18.42
C ARG A 315 5.48 -22.04 -18.74
N ALA A 316 4.87 -21.95 -19.92
CA ALA A 316 3.84 -22.87 -20.36
C ALA A 316 4.36 -24.31 -20.47
N ASN A 317 5.51 -24.51 -21.13
CA ASN A 317 6.14 -25.81 -21.25
C ASN A 317 6.61 -26.40 -19.92
N SER A 318 7.18 -25.56 -19.02
CA SER A 318 7.56 -26.01 -17.66
C SER A 318 6.35 -26.47 -16.86
N PHE A 319 5.25 -25.76 -16.98
CA PHE A 319 4.00 -26.08 -16.30
C PHE A 319 3.42 -27.40 -16.84
N LEU A 320 3.33 -27.58 -18.16
CA LEU A 320 2.84 -28.81 -18.78
C LEU A 320 3.72 -30.03 -18.46
N LYS A 321 5.06 -29.84 -18.45
CA LYS A 321 6.01 -30.89 -18.02
C LYS A 321 5.83 -31.29 -16.56
N LYS A 322 5.60 -30.29 -15.68
CA LYS A 322 5.35 -30.53 -14.25
C LYS A 322 4.07 -31.36 -14.06
N LEU A 323 2.98 -30.96 -14.70
CA LEU A 323 1.71 -31.70 -14.66
C LEU A 323 1.88 -33.16 -15.10
N ASN A 324 2.52 -33.37 -16.25
CA ASN A 324 2.73 -34.72 -16.79
C ASN A 324 3.59 -35.59 -15.85
N LYS A 325 4.61 -35.00 -15.20
CA LYS A 325 5.50 -35.72 -14.28
C LYS A 325 4.84 -36.01 -12.93
N GLU A 326 4.24 -35.03 -12.31
CA GLU A 326 3.69 -35.12 -10.94
C GLU A 326 2.39 -35.93 -10.91
N ARG A 327 1.55 -35.81 -11.93
CA ARG A 327 0.25 -36.47 -12.01
C ARG A 327 0.27 -37.75 -12.86
N ARG A 328 1.43 -38.14 -13.43
CA ARG A 328 1.55 -39.28 -14.38
C ARG A 328 0.56 -39.20 -15.52
N LEU A 329 0.23 -38.02 -15.96
CA LEU A 329 -0.69 -37.75 -17.05
C LEU A 329 0.07 -37.94 -18.38
N ALA A 330 0.12 -39.14 -18.91
CA ALA A 330 0.62 -39.43 -20.24
C ALA A 330 -0.55 -39.51 -21.23
N PRO A 331 -0.41 -39.00 -22.45
CA PRO A 331 -1.42 -39.24 -23.49
C PRO A 331 -1.67 -40.76 -23.59
N PRO A 332 -2.93 -41.18 -23.67
CA PRO A 332 -3.24 -42.60 -23.74
C PRO A 332 -2.58 -43.26 -24.97
N SER A 333 -1.89 -44.37 -24.74
CA SER A 333 -1.17 -45.12 -25.79
C SER A 333 -2.11 -45.84 -26.76
N PHE A 334 -3.41 -45.89 -26.44
CA PHE A 334 -4.44 -46.57 -27.24
C PHE A 334 -5.54 -45.57 -27.62
N PRO A 335 -5.57 -45.13 -28.91
CA PRO A 335 -6.42 -44.02 -29.33
C PRO A 335 -7.92 -44.36 -29.48
N ASN A 336 -8.34 -45.62 -29.34
CA ASN A 336 -9.68 -46.04 -29.73
C ASN A 336 -10.75 -46.11 -28.61
N HIS A 337 -10.43 -45.65 -27.40
CA HIS A 337 -11.39 -45.64 -26.29
C HIS A 337 -11.76 -44.22 -25.89
N LYS A 338 -12.91 -43.75 -26.35
CA LYS A 338 -13.44 -42.40 -26.05
C LYS A 338 -13.45 -42.11 -24.53
N GLU A 339 -13.85 -43.06 -23.73
CA GLU A 339 -13.88 -42.96 -22.27
C GLU A 339 -12.49 -42.68 -21.66
N VAL A 340 -11.42 -43.29 -22.19
CA VAL A 340 -10.04 -43.09 -21.72
C VAL A 340 -9.54 -41.69 -22.09
N ILE A 341 -9.94 -41.20 -23.27
CA ILE A 341 -9.59 -39.85 -23.76
C ILE A 341 -10.33 -38.81 -22.93
N ASP A 342 -11.62 -39.00 -22.67
CA ASP A 342 -12.43 -38.10 -21.90
C ASP A 342 -11.97 -38.05 -20.41
N LYS A 343 -11.58 -39.21 -19.87
CA LYS A 343 -10.96 -39.29 -18.55
C LYS A 343 -9.62 -38.53 -18.49
N TYR A 344 -8.72 -38.78 -19.44
CA TYR A 344 -7.44 -38.07 -19.53
C TYR A 344 -7.64 -36.55 -19.62
N ARG A 345 -8.58 -36.12 -20.42
CA ARG A 345 -8.96 -34.69 -20.54
C ARG A 345 -9.44 -34.12 -19.19
N SER A 346 -10.38 -34.81 -18.55
CA SER A 346 -10.88 -34.44 -17.25
C SER A 346 -9.76 -34.36 -16.20
N ASP A 347 -8.86 -35.35 -16.19
CA ASP A 347 -7.73 -35.41 -15.26
C ASP A 347 -6.75 -34.25 -15.50
N VAL A 348 -6.49 -33.85 -16.76
CA VAL A 348 -5.65 -32.70 -17.08
C VAL A 348 -6.33 -31.39 -16.73
N GLU A 349 -7.61 -31.22 -17.02
CA GLU A 349 -8.38 -30.04 -16.63
C GLU A 349 -8.43 -29.90 -15.09
N HIS A 350 -8.71 -30.98 -14.37
CA HIS A 350 -8.67 -30.98 -12.91
C HIS A 350 -7.27 -30.65 -12.36
N ALA A 351 -6.22 -31.25 -12.91
CA ALA A 351 -4.85 -30.97 -12.48
C ALA A 351 -4.43 -29.52 -12.78
N LEU A 352 -4.86 -28.96 -13.92
CA LEU A 352 -4.70 -27.54 -14.25
C LEU A 352 -5.34 -26.64 -13.19
N ILE A 353 -6.54 -26.99 -12.76
CA ILE A 353 -7.34 -26.22 -11.83
C ILE A 353 -6.80 -26.34 -10.39
N GLU A 354 -6.44 -27.55 -9.94
CA GLU A 354 -5.89 -27.80 -8.59
C GLU A 354 -4.51 -27.16 -8.34
N GLU A 355 -3.69 -26.97 -9.40
CA GLU A 355 -2.43 -26.20 -9.29
C GLU A 355 -2.66 -24.71 -9.03
N LEU A 356 -3.88 -24.21 -9.18
CA LEU A 356 -4.21 -22.79 -9.10
C LEU A 356 -4.55 -22.37 -7.67
N TYR A 357 -5.26 -23.25 -6.94
CA TYR A 357 -5.75 -22.96 -5.62
C TYR A 357 -5.48 -24.11 -4.66
N PRO A 358 -5.22 -23.82 -3.37
CA PRO A 358 -4.89 -24.85 -2.38
C PRO A 358 -6.06 -25.79 -2.05
N MET A 359 -7.30 -25.38 -2.31
CA MET A 359 -8.53 -26.14 -2.03
C MET A 359 -9.57 -25.88 -3.12
N ARG A 360 -10.58 -26.77 -3.22
CA ARG A 360 -11.62 -26.69 -4.24
C ARG A 360 -12.57 -25.53 -4.01
N THR A 361 -13.05 -25.41 -2.76
CA THR A 361 -13.98 -24.33 -2.36
C THR A 361 -13.52 -23.77 -1.02
N PHE A 362 -13.31 -22.47 -0.95
CA PHE A 362 -12.80 -21.82 0.25
C PHE A 362 -12.92 -20.30 0.20
N PHE A 363 -12.85 -19.68 1.36
CA PHE A 363 -12.63 -18.25 1.52
C PHE A 363 -11.18 -17.93 1.91
N ILE A 364 -10.66 -16.87 1.34
CA ILE A 364 -9.43 -16.20 1.80
C ILE A 364 -9.88 -15.01 2.63
N ILE A 365 -9.79 -15.13 3.95
CA ILE A 365 -10.19 -14.05 4.85
C ILE A 365 -9.00 -13.16 5.15
N ARG A 366 -9.22 -11.87 5.06
CA ARG A 366 -8.31 -10.84 5.53
C ARG A 366 -9.01 -9.93 6.52
N GLU A 367 -8.61 -10.07 7.76
CA GLU A 367 -8.91 -9.11 8.80
C GLU A 367 -7.84 -8.01 8.73
N VAL A 368 -8.27 -6.77 8.54
CA VAL A 368 -7.39 -5.60 8.65
C VAL A 368 -7.58 -5.08 10.06
N SER A 369 -6.54 -5.16 10.87
CA SER A 369 -6.59 -4.89 12.33
C SER A 369 -7.08 -3.48 12.70
N PHE A 370 -7.17 -2.57 11.73
CA PHE A 370 -7.48 -1.14 11.94
C PHE A 370 -8.69 -0.65 11.13
N ALA A 371 -9.18 -1.46 10.18
CA ALA A 371 -10.42 -1.17 9.49
C ALA A 371 -11.51 -1.98 10.15
N ASN A 372 -12.66 -1.36 10.36
CA ASN A 372 -13.86 -2.05 10.80
C ASN A 372 -14.39 -3.03 9.75
N THR A 373 -13.61 -3.33 8.72
CA THR A 373 -14.03 -4.08 7.54
C THR A 373 -13.27 -5.40 7.42
N ILE A 374 -14.00 -6.47 7.18
CA ILE A 374 -13.49 -7.80 6.84
C ILE A 374 -13.67 -8.01 5.34
N TYR A 375 -12.60 -8.42 4.68
CA TYR A 375 -12.64 -8.85 3.29
C TYR A 375 -12.52 -10.36 3.21
N ALA A 376 -13.41 -10.99 2.45
CA ALA A 376 -13.39 -12.42 2.18
C ALA A 376 -13.44 -12.68 0.67
N ILE A 377 -12.37 -13.22 0.11
CA ILE A 377 -12.29 -13.58 -1.30
C ILE A 377 -12.80 -15.01 -1.45
N TYR A 378 -13.81 -15.21 -2.30
CA TYR A 378 -14.47 -16.49 -2.47
C TYR A 378 -14.00 -17.24 -3.71
N ILE A 379 -13.61 -18.48 -3.49
CA ILE A 379 -13.26 -19.46 -4.51
C ILE A 379 -14.25 -20.61 -4.40
N GLU A 380 -14.89 -20.99 -5.50
CA GLU A 380 -15.80 -22.14 -5.60
C GLU A 380 -15.43 -22.96 -6.83
N ASP A 381 -15.37 -24.27 -6.66
CA ASP A 381 -14.96 -25.20 -7.72
C ASP A 381 -13.69 -24.75 -8.44
N PHE A 382 -12.67 -24.33 -7.67
CA PHE A 382 -11.41 -23.80 -8.17
C PHE A 382 -11.55 -22.56 -9.07
N SER A 383 -12.66 -21.83 -8.96
CA SER A 383 -12.92 -20.63 -9.72
C SER A 383 -13.13 -19.45 -8.78
N TYR A 384 -12.54 -18.32 -9.10
CA TYR A 384 -12.84 -17.08 -8.38
C TYR A 384 -14.27 -16.63 -8.68
N ILE A 385 -15.05 -16.41 -7.65
CA ILE A 385 -16.44 -15.99 -7.73
C ILE A 385 -16.61 -14.50 -7.45
N GLY A 386 -15.81 -13.98 -6.51
CA GLY A 386 -15.92 -12.60 -6.09
C GLY A 386 -15.30 -12.38 -4.71
N TYR A 387 -15.63 -11.26 -4.10
CA TYR A 387 -15.24 -10.97 -2.73
C TYR A 387 -16.41 -10.41 -1.93
N ALA A 388 -16.41 -10.64 -0.62
CA ALA A 388 -17.31 -9.99 0.32
C ALA A 388 -16.58 -8.87 1.06
N GLU A 389 -17.29 -7.79 1.33
CA GLU A 389 -16.90 -6.68 2.18
C GLU A 389 -17.95 -6.53 3.29
N ILE A 390 -17.55 -6.75 4.54
CA ILE A 390 -18.46 -6.78 5.68
C ILE A 390 -17.89 -5.94 6.79
N ASP A 391 -18.71 -5.09 7.41
CA ASP A 391 -18.34 -4.44 8.64
C ASP A 391 -18.16 -5.50 9.74
N ARG A 392 -17.10 -5.37 10.53
CA ARG A 392 -16.74 -6.31 11.60
C ARG A 392 -17.85 -6.48 12.63
N GLU A 393 -18.63 -5.44 12.87
CA GLU A 393 -19.75 -5.48 13.80
C GLU A 393 -20.89 -6.41 13.33
N PHE A 394 -21.02 -6.60 12.01
CA PHE A 394 -22.05 -7.45 11.41
C PHE A 394 -21.56 -8.85 11.05
N TYR A 395 -20.25 -9.14 11.23
CA TYR A 395 -19.72 -10.46 10.95
C TYR A 395 -19.84 -11.39 12.15
N ASP A 396 -20.74 -12.36 12.06
CA ASP A 396 -21.03 -13.34 13.11
C ASP A 396 -20.10 -14.57 13.10
N GLY A 397 -19.11 -14.60 12.24
CA GLY A 397 -18.17 -15.72 12.09
C GLY A 397 -18.65 -16.85 11.18
N ARG A 398 -19.83 -16.74 10.58
CA ARG A 398 -20.42 -17.78 9.73
C ARG A 398 -20.04 -17.61 8.27
N ILE A 399 -19.97 -18.73 7.55
CA ILE A 399 -19.72 -18.78 6.11
C ILE A 399 -20.91 -18.22 5.33
N GLU A 400 -22.13 -18.46 5.81
CA GLU A 400 -23.38 -17.99 5.21
C GLU A 400 -23.37 -16.46 5.10
N THR A 401 -22.99 -15.77 6.17
CA THR A 401 -22.88 -14.30 6.19
C THR A 401 -21.87 -13.80 5.16
N LEU A 402 -20.76 -14.52 4.93
CA LEU A 402 -19.82 -14.18 3.87
C LEU A 402 -20.45 -14.37 2.49
N LYS A 403 -21.16 -15.49 2.25
CA LYS A 403 -21.78 -15.79 0.96
C LYS A 403 -22.88 -14.81 0.57
N GLU A 404 -23.68 -14.36 1.53
CA GLU A 404 -24.77 -13.40 1.32
C GLU A 404 -24.26 -12.01 0.91
N ASN A 405 -23.00 -11.68 1.24
CA ASN A 405 -22.40 -10.39 0.94
C ASN A 405 -21.38 -10.42 -0.22
N ILE A 406 -21.41 -11.45 -1.07
CA ILE A 406 -20.48 -11.55 -2.19
C ILE A 406 -20.82 -10.55 -3.28
N ILE A 407 -19.83 -9.74 -3.62
CA ILE A 407 -19.79 -8.96 -4.84
C ILE A 407 -19.22 -9.87 -5.93
N TYR A 408 -20.11 -10.32 -6.83
CA TYR A 408 -19.74 -11.24 -7.90
C TYR A 408 -18.87 -10.56 -8.96
N CYS A 409 -17.76 -11.22 -9.31
CA CYS A 409 -16.80 -10.75 -10.30
C CYS A 409 -16.44 -11.86 -11.26
N GLU A 410 -15.99 -11.50 -12.46
CA GLU A 410 -15.61 -12.49 -13.46
C GLU A 410 -14.21 -13.07 -13.21
N ASN A 411 -14.13 -14.40 -13.23
CA ASN A 411 -12.84 -15.08 -13.20
C ASN A 411 -12.12 -14.94 -14.55
N ASN A 412 -10.86 -14.51 -14.52
CA ASN A 412 -10.03 -14.35 -15.70
C ASN A 412 -8.53 -14.53 -15.36
N PRO A 413 -7.63 -14.64 -16.35
CA PRO A 413 -6.21 -14.86 -16.10
C PRO A 413 -5.50 -13.80 -15.25
N PHE A 414 -5.98 -12.55 -15.24
CA PHE A 414 -5.40 -11.49 -14.39
C PHE A 414 -5.77 -11.70 -12.93
N VAL A 415 -7.06 -11.98 -12.66
CA VAL A 415 -7.56 -12.32 -11.32
C VAL A 415 -6.77 -13.48 -10.74
N LEU A 416 -6.68 -14.58 -11.48
CA LEU A 416 -5.99 -15.76 -11.03
C LEU A 416 -4.53 -15.49 -10.67
N LYS A 417 -3.81 -14.77 -11.52
CA LYS A 417 -2.41 -14.42 -11.25
C LYS A 417 -2.26 -13.51 -10.03
N THR A 418 -3.17 -12.58 -9.84
CA THR A 418 -3.21 -11.72 -8.64
C THR A 418 -3.38 -12.57 -7.39
N LEU A 419 -4.33 -13.50 -7.39
CA LEU A 419 -4.58 -14.39 -6.26
C LEU A 419 -3.42 -15.36 -6.01
N GLN A 420 -2.82 -15.97 -7.04
CA GLN A 420 -1.64 -16.82 -6.89
C GLN A 420 -0.44 -16.05 -6.30
N ARG A 421 -0.20 -14.81 -6.76
CA ARG A 421 0.85 -13.95 -6.21
C ARG A 421 0.58 -13.63 -4.75
N TYR A 422 -0.65 -13.39 -4.38
CA TYR A 422 -1.07 -13.10 -3.02
C TYR A 422 -0.89 -14.31 -2.11
N LEU A 423 -1.37 -15.49 -2.50
CA LEU A 423 -1.25 -16.73 -1.74
C LEU A 423 0.22 -17.14 -1.50
N LYS A 424 1.10 -16.96 -2.50
CA LYS A 424 2.54 -17.27 -2.37
C LYS A 424 3.30 -16.34 -1.43
N ARG A 425 2.88 -15.08 -1.29
CA ARG A 425 3.59 -14.07 -0.50
C ARG A 425 3.22 -14.05 0.98
N LYS A 426 2.09 -14.60 1.37
CA LYS A 426 1.58 -14.52 2.75
C LYS A 426 1.60 -15.86 3.44
N LYS A 427 2.52 -16.02 4.41
CA LYS A 427 2.57 -17.17 5.32
C LYS A 427 1.39 -17.23 6.32
N SER A 428 0.59 -16.16 6.45
CA SER A 428 -0.51 -16.02 7.42
C SER A 428 -1.83 -15.60 6.75
N VAL A 429 -2.24 -16.33 5.71
CA VAL A 429 -3.58 -16.16 5.15
C VAL A 429 -4.50 -17.14 5.85
N LYS A 430 -5.60 -16.67 6.45
CA LYS A 430 -6.63 -17.55 7.01
C LYS A 430 -7.47 -18.08 5.88
N LEU A 431 -7.40 -19.39 5.64
CA LEU A 431 -8.24 -20.10 4.69
C LEU A 431 -9.35 -20.79 5.47
N ILE A 432 -10.59 -20.65 5.01
CA ILE A 432 -11.75 -21.34 5.57
C ILE A 432 -12.33 -22.20 4.46
N ALA A 433 -12.27 -23.53 4.64
CA ALA A 433 -12.92 -24.48 3.75
C ALA A 433 -14.46 -24.36 3.89
N CYS A 434 -15.16 -24.51 2.75
CA CYS A 434 -16.63 -24.49 2.68
C CYS A 434 -17.17 -25.86 2.31
#